data_0acb2cb40336de20f72930bec1a7091a
#
_entry.id   0acb2cb40336de20f72930bec1a7091a
#
_cell.length_a   1.000
_cell.length_b   1.000
_cell.length_c   1.000
_cell.angle_alpha   90.00
_cell.angle_beta   90.00
_cell.angle_gamma   90.00
#
_symmetry.space_group_name_H-M   'P 1'
#
loop_
_entity.id
_entity.type
_entity.pdbx_description
1 polymer ?
#
loop_
_entity_poly.entity_id
_entity_poly.type
_entity_poly.pdbx_seq_one_letter_code
_entity_poly.pdbx_strand_id
1 'polypeptide(L)'
;PDYKLPVNIYSQDCSFGLSSDDVKGYNFDRDRVVLFDENEAFKEAADEGMFPFFSNSFLFELRKKPVISSRVIYSRHSNERAPQYAIRTDIVSENGGKCVRKYPLNDSAKEHIERLIQNYPRLKADFKDTIFIPAACKSHDNGAEFEYIEGENLEKKLLRLLNENNEVGLLALIDEYVENVKALASSKDGSIPLSNLDLIFSNIVIRDDEWYVLDYEWVFDEPSDPEFTIYRALRYFMTGNERTLNLGLFSRYGFDGDKLKVYEEKEEAFQQKVAGKRLSLTVFDSIFGQAAYSVDELVYNAGLVGRLDRAKVYFDQGEGFSEGNAMYVSGKMEDHNKLNLTITIPEGCTRLRIDPSDNACVVKVESAPEKDVEVNGLGLKNNVIFFDKPDPQMIFGLNKNNSTEFHIAYRITVPDGMYLEEISESIRKEKVNKLLFRRRDGYEKIRLS
;
A
#
# COMPACT_ATOMS: atom_id res chain seq x y z
N PRO A 1 1.61 -4.55 32.35
CA PRO A 1 1.57 -3.88 31.08
C PRO A 1 2.19 -4.79 30.04
N ASP A 2 1.42 -5.13 29.02
CA ASP A 2 1.91 -5.92 27.90
C ASP A 2 2.79 -5.01 27.04
N TYR A 3 4.08 -5.07 27.26
CA TYR A 3 5.02 -4.41 26.36
C TYR A 3 4.96 -5.12 25.02
N LYS A 4 4.55 -4.39 23.98
CA LYS A 4 4.79 -4.85 22.63
C LYS A 4 6.30 -4.89 22.43
N LEU A 5 6.83 -6.03 21.96
CA LEU A 5 8.22 -6.09 21.55
C LEU A 5 8.44 -5.07 20.43
N PRO A 6 9.53 -4.28 20.47
CA PRO A 6 9.85 -3.39 19.36
C PRO A 6 10.07 -4.21 18.09
N VAL A 7 9.74 -3.66 16.92
CA VAL A 7 10.00 -4.32 15.65
C VAL A 7 11.51 -4.41 15.44
N ASN A 8 12.22 -3.30 15.59
CA ASN A 8 13.67 -3.22 15.38
C ASN A 8 14.38 -2.64 16.63
N ILE A 9 15.55 -3.16 16.93
CA ILE A 9 16.46 -2.65 17.97
C ILE A 9 17.84 -2.49 17.34
N TYR A 10 18.42 -1.30 17.43
CA TYR A 10 19.74 -0.97 16.90
C TYR A 10 20.71 -0.69 18.04
N SER A 11 21.93 -1.19 17.98
CA SER A 11 22.98 -0.75 18.89
C SER A 11 23.43 0.66 18.53
N GLN A 12 23.99 1.38 19.49
CA GLN A 12 24.42 2.78 19.31
C GLN A 12 25.45 2.96 18.17
N ASP A 13 26.24 1.95 17.90
CA ASP A 13 27.27 1.92 16.85
C ASP A 13 26.87 1.02 15.66
N CYS A 14 25.58 0.78 15.48
CA CYS A 14 25.07 0.06 14.34
C CYS A 14 25.23 0.91 13.08
N SER A 15 26.06 0.42 12.15
CA SER A 15 26.33 1.08 10.87
C SER A 15 25.44 0.56 9.73
N PHE A 16 24.45 -0.27 10.05
CA PHE A 16 23.47 -0.68 9.03
C PHE A 16 22.59 0.49 8.68
N GLY A 17 22.47 0.78 7.40
CA GLY A 17 21.57 1.81 6.92
C GLY A 17 20.17 1.57 7.45
N LEU A 18 19.68 2.51 8.23
CA LEU A 18 18.29 2.58 8.64
C LEU A 18 17.46 2.79 7.38
N SER A 19 16.38 2.04 7.23
CA SER A 19 15.45 2.31 6.16
C SER A 19 14.52 3.46 6.57
N SER A 20 13.97 4.17 5.60
CA SER A 20 12.93 5.16 5.84
C SER A 20 11.73 4.58 6.62
N ASP A 21 11.47 3.28 6.43
CA ASP A 21 10.40 2.57 7.14
C ASP A 21 10.68 2.38 8.64
N ASP A 22 11.95 2.40 9.06
CA ASP A 22 12.34 2.26 10.47
C ASP A 22 12.00 3.49 11.31
N VAL A 23 11.84 4.64 10.67
CA VAL A 23 11.51 5.93 11.31
C VAL A 23 10.11 6.41 10.98
N LYS A 24 9.35 5.66 10.18
CA LYS A 24 7.96 6.00 9.83
C LYS A 24 7.08 6.03 11.07
N GLY A 25 6.62 7.22 11.43
CA GLY A 25 5.66 7.43 12.50
C GLY A 25 4.24 7.16 12.00
N TYR A 26 3.59 6.12 12.52
CA TYR A 26 2.15 5.96 12.31
C TYR A 26 1.38 7.08 13.02
N ASN A 27 0.39 7.64 12.34
CA ASN A 27 -0.41 8.74 12.85
C ASN A 27 -1.83 8.27 13.16
N PHE A 28 -2.16 8.11 14.45
CA PHE A 28 -3.47 7.66 14.90
C PHE A 28 -4.27 8.74 15.65
N ASP A 29 -3.67 9.91 15.90
CA ASP A 29 -4.27 10.94 16.76
C ASP A 29 -5.18 11.87 15.96
N ARG A 30 -4.64 12.49 14.91
CA ARG A 30 -5.31 13.52 14.12
C ARG A 30 -4.64 13.70 12.77
N ASP A 31 -5.37 14.27 11.83
CA ASP A 31 -4.80 14.69 10.55
C ASP A 31 -3.62 15.65 10.77
N ARG A 32 -2.59 15.51 9.97
CA ARG A 32 -1.39 16.37 10.06
C ARG A 32 -0.95 16.86 8.70
N VAL A 33 -0.22 17.96 8.72
CA VAL A 33 0.42 18.52 7.53
C VAL A 33 1.88 18.12 7.53
N VAL A 34 2.34 17.55 6.42
CA VAL A 34 3.73 17.18 6.18
C VAL A 34 4.38 18.28 5.35
N LEU A 35 5.36 19.01 5.92
CA LEU A 35 6.00 20.16 5.29
C LEU A 35 7.17 19.79 4.38
N PHE A 36 7.71 18.58 4.51
CA PHE A 36 8.86 18.06 3.76
C PHE A 36 8.80 16.54 3.73
N ASP A 37 9.57 15.89 2.88
CA ASP A 37 9.69 14.42 2.92
C ASP A 37 10.42 13.99 4.19
N GLU A 38 9.63 13.53 5.17
CA GLU A 38 10.15 13.09 6.47
C GLU A 38 11.05 11.85 6.33
N ASN A 39 10.76 10.97 5.37
CA ASN A 39 11.54 9.75 5.18
C ASN A 39 12.95 10.09 4.69
N GLU A 40 13.08 11.02 3.73
CA GLU A 40 14.39 11.47 3.27
C GLU A 40 15.15 12.23 4.36
N ALA A 41 14.50 13.15 5.06
CA ALA A 41 15.12 13.92 6.14
C ALA A 41 15.61 13.02 7.28
N PHE A 42 14.83 12.02 7.69
CA PHE A 42 15.24 11.06 8.71
C PHE A 42 16.34 10.12 8.24
N LYS A 43 16.35 9.75 6.96
CA LYS A 43 17.42 8.95 6.39
C LYS A 43 18.75 9.71 6.44
N GLU A 44 18.79 10.96 6.00
CA GLU A 44 19.99 11.80 6.10
C GLU A 44 20.46 11.96 7.56
N ALA A 45 19.53 12.24 8.48
CA ALA A 45 19.86 12.34 9.90
C ALA A 45 20.42 11.02 10.46
N ALA A 46 19.93 9.87 10.00
CA ALA A 46 20.43 8.55 10.40
C ALA A 46 21.84 8.30 9.84
N ASP A 47 22.07 8.62 8.57
CA ASP A 47 23.37 8.47 7.90
C ASP A 47 24.44 9.35 8.57
N GLU A 48 24.08 10.52 9.11
CA GLU A 48 24.92 11.40 9.92
C GLU A 48 25.05 10.98 11.40
N GLY A 49 24.56 9.81 11.76
CA GLY A 49 24.66 9.26 13.12
C GLY A 49 23.70 9.89 14.14
N MET A 50 22.71 10.64 13.68
CA MET A 50 21.75 11.34 14.54
C MET A 50 20.56 10.46 14.97
N PHE A 51 20.48 9.22 14.51
CA PHE A 51 19.37 8.31 14.83
C PHE A 51 19.03 8.20 16.32
N PRO A 52 20.00 8.16 17.27
CA PRO A 52 19.67 8.09 18.68
C PRO A 52 18.81 9.25 19.19
N PHE A 53 18.87 10.42 18.54
CA PHE A 53 18.06 11.60 18.92
C PHE A 53 16.60 11.49 18.47
N PHE A 54 16.33 10.64 17.47
CA PHE A 54 15.00 10.46 16.86
C PHE A 54 14.39 9.10 17.20
N SER A 55 15.10 8.22 17.92
CA SER A 55 14.59 6.91 18.28
C SER A 55 13.41 6.99 19.25
N ASN A 56 12.40 6.14 19.05
CA ASN A 56 11.16 6.14 19.84
C ASN A 56 11.38 5.75 21.31
N SER A 57 12.41 4.94 21.58
CA SER A 57 12.72 4.46 22.91
C SER A 57 14.15 3.93 23.00
N PHE A 58 14.65 3.79 24.22
CA PHE A 58 15.98 3.32 24.50
C PHE A 58 15.94 2.05 25.35
N LEU A 59 16.73 1.05 24.97
CA LEU A 59 17.00 -0.14 25.78
C LEU A 59 18.38 -0.02 26.40
N PHE A 60 18.46 -0.07 27.73
CA PHE A 60 19.72 -0.06 28.47
C PHE A 60 19.95 -1.44 29.10
N GLU A 61 21.08 -2.07 28.81
CA GLU A 61 21.53 -3.28 29.45
C GLU A 61 22.69 -2.98 30.43
N LEU A 62 22.44 -3.17 31.71
CA LEU A 62 23.42 -2.94 32.77
C LEU A 62 23.99 -4.27 33.24
N ARG A 63 25.31 -4.44 33.16
CA ARG A 63 26.02 -5.65 33.58
C ARG A 63 27.10 -5.30 34.60
N LYS A 64 27.27 -6.18 35.61
CA LYS A 64 28.31 -6.02 36.62
C LYS A 64 29.75 -6.28 36.10
N LYS A 65 29.85 -7.00 34.99
CA LYS A 65 31.15 -7.29 34.33
C LYS A 65 30.97 -7.07 32.82
N PRO A 66 31.94 -6.52 32.11
CA PRO A 66 31.88 -6.38 30.67
C PRO A 66 31.84 -7.79 30.03
N VAL A 67 30.97 -7.96 29.03
CA VAL A 67 30.99 -9.13 28.15
C VAL A 67 31.86 -8.76 26.95
N ILE A 68 32.96 -9.46 26.78
CA ILE A 68 34.02 -9.08 25.83
C ILE A 68 33.88 -9.82 24.49
N SER A 69 33.11 -10.92 24.42
CA SER A 69 33.18 -11.84 23.29
C SER A 69 32.04 -11.82 22.30
N SER A 70 30.87 -11.32 22.66
CA SER A 70 29.69 -11.33 21.76
C SER A 70 28.76 -10.18 22.06
N ARG A 71 28.32 -9.44 21.01
CA ARG A 71 27.43 -8.30 21.12
C ARG A 71 26.39 -8.32 20.01
N VAL A 72 25.15 -8.26 20.40
CA VAL A 72 24.05 -8.02 19.43
C VAL A 72 24.11 -6.56 18.98
N ILE A 73 24.21 -6.34 17.68
CA ILE A 73 24.28 -5.00 17.06
C ILE A 73 22.96 -4.58 16.43
N TYR A 74 22.12 -5.56 16.08
CA TYR A 74 20.79 -5.35 15.54
C TYR A 74 19.88 -6.52 15.93
N SER A 75 18.63 -6.24 16.25
CA SER A 75 17.58 -7.24 16.44
C SER A 75 16.30 -6.84 15.73
N ARG A 76 15.67 -7.80 15.06
CA ARG A 76 14.33 -7.65 14.48
C ARG A 76 13.38 -8.69 15.04
N HIS A 77 12.17 -8.28 15.41
CA HIS A 77 11.11 -9.15 15.91
C HIS A 77 9.95 -9.21 14.93
N SER A 78 9.57 -10.42 14.50
CA SER A 78 8.45 -10.64 13.57
C SER A 78 7.09 -10.56 14.29
N ASN A 79 6.72 -9.39 14.78
CA ASN A 79 5.52 -9.19 15.61
C ASN A 79 4.20 -9.35 14.84
N GLU A 80 4.25 -9.22 13.52
CA GLU A 80 3.07 -9.23 12.64
C GLU A 80 2.73 -10.62 12.11
N ARG A 81 3.60 -11.61 12.37
CA ARG A 81 3.42 -12.99 11.88
C ARG A 81 2.56 -13.81 12.83
N ALA A 82 1.91 -14.83 12.28
CA ALA A 82 1.25 -15.86 13.09
C ALA A 82 2.24 -16.52 14.06
N PRO A 83 1.80 -17.00 15.24
CA PRO A 83 2.70 -17.51 16.29
C PRO A 83 3.72 -18.53 15.82
N GLN A 84 3.33 -19.44 14.90
CA GLN A 84 4.22 -20.47 14.36
C GLN A 84 5.34 -19.93 13.45
N TYR A 85 5.29 -18.66 13.06
CA TYR A 85 6.29 -17.99 12.22
C TYR A 85 6.95 -16.80 12.93
N ALA A 86 6.63 -16.61 14.22
CA ALA A 86 7.15 -15.48 14.98
C ALA A 86 8.58 -15.77 15.46
N ILE A 87 9.55 -15.05 14.89
CA ILE A 87 10.98 -15.21 15.17
C ILE A 87 11.63 -13.88 15.54
N ARG A 88 12.79 -13.99 16.22
CA ARG A 88 13.73 -12.90 16.40
C ARG A 88 14.96 -13.16 15.54
N THR A 89 15.39 -12.17 14.79
CA THR A 89 16.64 -12.18 14.01
C THR A 89 17.61 -11.20 14.63
N ASP A 90 18.77 -11.69 15.05
CA ASP A 90 19.87 -10.89 15.61
C ASP A 90 21.05 -10.88 14.65
N ILE A 91 21.65 -9.71 14.45
CA ILE A 91 23.00 -9.62 13.88
C ILE A 91 23.97 -9.47 15.07
N VAL A 92 24.91 -10.38 15.16
CA VAL A 92 25.82 -10.49 16.29
C VAL A 92 27.25 -10.24 15.80
N SER A 93 27.95 -9.34 16.50
CA SER A 93 29.40 -9.18 16.35
C SER A 93 30.10 -10.07 17.37
N GLU A 94 30.96 -10.99 16.92
CA GLU A 94 31.65 -11.96 17.75
C GLU A 94 33.03 -12.28 17.17
N ASN A 95 34.06 -12.28 18.01
CA ASN A 95 35.44 -12.64 17.63
C ASN A 95 36.00 -11.89 16.40
N GLY A 96 35.58 -10.62 16.20
CA GLY A 96 36.01 -9.81 15.07
C GLY A 96 35.23 -10.05 13.75
N GLY A 97 34.27 -10.97 13.77
CA GLY A 97 33.37 -11.24 12.65
C GLY A 97 31.91 -10.89 12.99
N LYS A 98 31.02 -11.15 12.04
CA LYS A 98 29.55 -11.03 12.21
C LYS A 98 28.87 -12.34 11.85
N CYS A 99 27.77 -12.65 12.51
CA CYS A 99 26.84 -13.71 12.12
C CYS A 99 25.40 -13.27 12.30
N VAL A 100 24.47 -13.98 11.66
CA VAL A 100 23.02 -13.75 11.84
C VAL A 100 22.44 -14.92 12.61
N ARG A 101 21.71 -14.64 13.69
CA ARG A 101 21.06 -15.66 14.51
C ARG A 101 19.56 -15.48 14.50
N LYS A 102 18.83 -16.56 14.26
CA LYS A 102 17.37 -16.58 14.28
C LYS A 102 16.86 -17.48 15.39
N TYR A 103 15.95 -16.95 16.20
CA TYR A 103 15.40 -17.65 17.37
C TYR A 103 13.87 -17.67 17.32
N PRO A 104 13.21 -18.75 17.77
CA PRO A 104 11.77 -18.77 17.91
C PRO A 104 11.34 -17.82 19.05
N LEU A 105 10.32 -16.99 18.82
CA LEU A 105 9.75 -16.12 19.86
C LEU A 105 8.82 -16.88 20.81
N ASN A 106 8.38 -18.06 20.43
CA ASN A 106 7.53 -18.95 21.23
C ASN A 106 7.70 -20.40 20.77
N ASP A 107 7.13 -21.34 21.55
CA ASP A 107 7.28 -22.78 21.28
C ASP A 107 6.72 -23.21 19.94
N SER A 108 5.65 -22.55 19.44
CA SER A 108 5.03 -22.86 18.15
C SER A 108 5.95 -22.56 16.96
N ALA A 109 6.93 -21.67 17.12
CA ALA A 109 7.87 -21.28 16.07
C ALA A 109 9.14 -22.16 16.01
N LYS A 110 9.30 -23.13 16.91
CA LYS A 110 10.49 -24.01 16.91
C LYS A 110 10.62 -24.80 15.62
N GLU A 111 9.52 -25.37 15.14
CA GLU A 111 9.51 -26.14 13.89
C GLU A 111 9.92 -25.27 12.69
N HIS A 112 9.53 -24.00 12.68
CA HIS A 112 9.94 -23.06 11.63
C HIS A 112 11.45 -22.83 11.60
N ILE A 113 12.09 -22.71 12.77
CA ILE A 113 13.55 -22.62 12.88
C ILE A 113 14.23 -23.93 12.45
N GLU A 114 13.70 -25.08 12.83
CA GLU A 114 14.24 -26.37 12.40
C GLU A 114 14.21 -26.54 10.88
N ARG A 115 13.13 -26.09 10.23
CA ARG A 115 13.03 -26.07 8.75
C ARG A 115 14.10 -25.21 8.11
N LEU A 116 14.41 -24.04 8.66
CA LEU A 116 15.50 -23.19 8.15
C LEU A 116 16.83 -23.95 8.06
N ILE A 117 17.16 -24.69 9.12
CA ILE A 117 18.38 -25.48 9.18
C ILE A 117 18.35 -26.62 8.14
N GLN A 118 17.20 -27.28 7.98
CA GLN A 118 17.02 -28.37 7.03
C GLN A 118 17.01 -27.87 5.58
N ASN A 119 16.56 -26.65 5.32
CA ASN A 119 16.50 -26.07 3.98
C ASN A 119 17.90 -25.79 3.41
N TYR A 120 18.89 -25.46 4.24
CA TYR A 120 20.22 -25.13 3.74
C TYR A 120 20.85 -26.20 2.83
N PRO A 121 21.03 -27.47 3.24
CA PRO A 121 21.61 -28.48 2.37
C PRO A 121 20.74 -28.78 1.13
N ARG A 122 19.45 -28.62 1.21
CA ARG A 122 18.51 -28.83 0.11
C ARG A 122 18.66 -27.74 -0.94
N LEU A 123 18.63 -26.46 -0.53
CA LEU A 123 18.85 -25.33 -1.42
C LEU A 123 20.27 -25.36 -2.03
N LYS A 124 21.28 -25.77 -1.27
CA LYS A 124 22.63 -25.95 -1.80
C LYS A 124 22.68 -27.00 -2.92
N ALA A 125 21.84 -28.00 -2.87
CA ALA A 125 21.74 -29.01 -3.95
C ALA A 125 20.96 -28.47 -5.15
N ASP A 126 19.86 -27.76 -4.91
CA ASP A 126 19.02 -27.19 -5.97
C ASP A 126 19.72 -26.07 -6.76
N PHE A 127 20.51 -25.23 -6.06
CA PHE A 127 21.20 -24.11 -6.67
C PHE A 127 22.49 -24.46 -7.41
N LYS A 128 22.86 -25.74 -7.44
CA LYS A 128 24.18 -26.22 -7.94
C LYS A 128 24.54 -25.71 -9.34
N ASP A 129 23.57 -25.64 -10.22
CA ASP A 129 23.76 -25.27 -11.63
C ASP A 129 23.24 -23.84 -11.93
N THR A 130 23.19 -22.98 -10.92
CA THR A 130 22.78 -21.57 -11.00
C THR A 130 23.84 -20.67 -10.37
N ILE A 131 23.62 -19.34 -10.48
CA ILE A 131 24.47 -18.34 -9.79
C ILE A 131 24.17 -18.22 -8.29
N PHE A 132 23.07 -18.81 -7.80
CA PHE A 132 22.63 -18.67 -6.41
C PHE A 132 23.42 -19.55 -5.46
N ILE A 133 23.83 -18.98 -4.34
CA ILE A 133 24.52 -19.68 -3.23
C ILE A 133 23.73 -19.38 -1.95
N PRO A 134 23.13 -20.39 -1.29
CA PRO A 134 22.46 -20.14 -0.03
C PRO A 134 23.48 -19.81 1.05
N ALA A 135 23.28 -18.75 1.83
CA ALA A 135 24.09 -18.43 2.99
C ALA A 135 24.15 -19.64 3.94
N ALA A 136 25.36 -20.00 4.39
CA ALA A 136 25.54 -21.18 5.22
C ALA A 136 24.74 -21.08 6.52
N CYS A 137 24.00 -22.14 6.87
CA CYS A 137 23.18 -22.22 8.06
C CYS A 137 23.51 -23.48 8.89
N LYS A 138 23.55 -23.30 10.19
CA LYS A 138 23.75 -24.41 11.16
C LYS A 138 22.87 -24.20 12.41
N SER A 139 22.68 -25.26 13.16
CA SER A 139 22.03 -25.17 14.48
C SER A 139 22.92 -24.40 15.47
N HIS A 140 22.29 -23.55 16.29
CA HIS A 140 22.95 -22.79 17.34
C HIS A 140 21.99 -22.61 18.54
N ASP A 141 22.34 -23.20 19.68
CA ASP A 141 21.49 -23.26 20.87
C ASP A 141 20.08 -23.77 20.52
N ASN A 142 19.04 -22.93 20.77
CA ASN A 142 17.67 -23.21 20.40
C ASN A 142 17.24 -22.47 19.10
N GLY A 143 18.22 -22.07 18.28
CA GLY A 143 18.01 -21.27 17.05
C GLY A 143 18.84 -21.76 15.87
N ALA A 144 18.91 -20.94 14.87
CA ALA A 144 19.72 -21.11 13.66
C ALA A 144 20.74 -19.99 13.55
N GLU A 145 21.98 -20.31 13.16
CA GLU A 145 23.04 -19.36 12.89
C GLU A 145 23.42 -19.39 11.42
N PHE A 146 23.40 -18.21 10.79
CA PHE A 146 23.76 -17.98 9.40
C PHE A 146 25.08 -17.24 9.29
N GLU A 147 25.83 -17.56 8.24
CA GLU A 147 26.96 -16.75 7.81
C GLU A 147 26.47 -15.34 7.48
N TYR A 148 27.20 -14.33 7.98
CA TYR A 148 26.96 -12.94 7.56
C TYR A 148 27.75 -12.67 6.27
N ILE A 149 27.03 -12.35 5.20
CA ILE A 149 27.62 -12.07 3.89
C ILE A 149 27.79 -10.56 3.74
N GLU A 150 29.03 -10.11 3.64
CA GLU A 150 29.37 -8.74 3.26
C GLU A 150 29.36 -8.61 1.73
N GLY A 151 28.69 -7.60 1.20
CA GLY A 151 28.59 -7.37 -0.24
C GLY A 151 27.54 -6.34 -0.59
N GLU A 152 27.30 -6.10 -1.88
CA GLU A 152 26.26 -5.20 -2.36
C GLU A 152 24.94 -5.96 -2.48
N ASN A 153 23.90 -5.49 -1.78
CA ASN A 153 22.55 -6.05 -1.93
C ASN A 153 22.02 -5.79 -3.35
N LEU A 154 21.42 -6.82 -3.98
CA LEU A 154 20.96 -6.75 -5.38
C LEU A 154 19.89 -5.67 -5.58
N GLU A 155 18.92 -5.56 -4.67
CA GLU A 155 17.90 -4.53 -4.76
C GLU A 155 18.51 -3.12 -4.70
N LYS A 156 19.46 -2.88 -3.78
CA LYS A 156 20.19 -1.60 -3.70
C LYS A 156 20.99 -1.32 -4.98
N LYS A 157 21.61 -2.34 -5.57
CA LYS A 157 22.32 -2.22 -6.85
C LYS A 157 21.35 -1.84 -7.98
N LEU A 158 20.18 -2.48 -8.05
CA LEU A 158 19.14 -2.14 -9.03
C LEU A 158 18.63 -0.70 -8.83
N LEU A 159 18.36 -0.28 -7.60
CA LEU A 159 17.94 1.09 -7.29
C LEU A 159 19.03 2.12 -7.65
N ARG A 160 20.29 1.80 -7.40
CA ARG A 160 21.40 2.67 -7.80
C ARG A 160 21.46 2.83 -9.32
N LEU A 161 21.37 1.74 -10.10
CA LEU A 161 21.32 1.80 -11.56
C LEU A 161 20.12 2.60 -12.08
N LEU A 162 18.97 2.46 -11.43
CA LEU A 162 17.77 3.26 -11.76
C LEU A 162 18.02 4.76 -11.51
N ASN A 163 18.66 5.12 -10.40
CA ASN A 163 19.00 6.51 -10.07
C ASN A 163 20.04 7.11 -11.04
N GLU A 164 20.97 6.29 -11.52
CA GLU A 164 21.96 6.64 -12.54
C GLU A 164 21.36 6.68 -13.96
N ASN A 165 20.07 6.40 -14.14
CA ASN A 165 19.38 6.22 -15.42
C ASN A 165 20.03 5.16 -16.31
N ASN A 166 20.69 4.16 -15.73
CA ASN A 166 21.29 3.02 -16.42
C ASN A 166 20.28 1.86 -16.54
N GLU A 167 19.27 2.05 -17.37
CA GLU A 167 18.22 1.06 -17.60
C GLU A 167 18.78 -0.23 -18.23
N VAL A 168 19.75 -0.12 -19.12
CA VAL A 168 20.38 -1.30 -19.75
C VAL A 168 21.06 -2.20 -18.72
N GLY A 169 21.84 -1.63 -17.83
CA GLY A 169 22.49 -2.38 -16.75
C GLY A 169 21.49 -2.98 -15.76
N LEU A 170 20.44 -2.24 -15.43
CA LEU A 170 19.36 -2.71 -14.57
C LEU A 170 18.65 -3.92 -15.18
N LEU A 171 18.21 -3.81 -16.44
CA LEU A 171 17.50 -4.89 -17.11
C LEU A 171 18.39 -6.12 -17.31
N ALA A 172 19.69 -5.95 -17.58
CA ALA A 172 20.63 -7.07 -17.70
C ALA A 172 20.72 -7.89 -16.40
N LEU A 173 20.77 -7.24 -15.23
CA LEU A 173 20.77 -7.94 -13.94
C LEU A 173 19.45 -8.65 -13.65
N ILE A 174 18.32 -8.04 -14.02
CA ILE A 174 17.02 -8.70 -13.87
C ILE A 174 16.90 -9.89 -14.83
N ASP A 175 17.35 -9.76 -16.07
CA ASP A 175 17.37 -10.85 -17.05
C ASP A 175 18.22 -12.03 -16.53
N GLU A 176 19.41 -11.76 -15.98
CA GLU A 176 20.29 -12.77 -15.36
C GLU A 176 19.61 -13.48 -14.19
N TYR A 177 18.93 -12.73 -13.32
CA TYR A 177 18.12 -13.31 -12.25
C TYR A 177 17.02 -14.23 -12.80
N VAL A 178 16.25 -13.75 -13.78
CA VAL A 178 15.13 -14.49 -14.38
C VAL A 178 15.60 -15.78 -15.04
N GLU A 179 16.72 -15.75 -15.76
CA GLU A 179 17.32 -16.94 -16.40
C GLU A 179 17.70 -17.98 -15.34
N ASN A 180 18.33 -17.56 -14.26
CA ASN A 180 18.75 -18.45 -13.19
C ASN A 180 17.57 -19.01 -12.37
N VAL A 181 16.53 -18.23 -12.13
CA VAL A 181 15.29 -18.76 -11.51
C VAL A 181 14.62 -19.80 -12.42
N LYS A 182 14.56 -19.56 -13.73
CA LYS A 182 14.04 -20.55 -14.69
C LYS A 182 14.92 -21.81 -14.76
N ALA A 183 16.23 -21.71 -14.58
CA ALA A 183 17.14 -22.84 -14.55
C ALA A 183 16.91 -23.77 -13.34
N LEU A 184 16.27 -23.29 -12.27
CA LEU A 184 15.86 -24.13 -11.12
C LEU A 184 14.76 -25.11 -11.48
N ALA A 185 14.03 -24.92 -12.57
CA ALA A 185 12.96 -25.79 -13.04
C ALA A 185 13.53 -27.09 -13.61
N SER A 186 13.83 -28.05 -12.74
CA SER A 186 14.48 -29.33 -13.10
C SER A 186 13.50 -30.48 -13.33
N SER A 187 12.22 -30.28 -13.00
CA SER A 187 11.18 -31.31 -13.16
C SER A 187 10.68 -31.39 -14.61
N LYS A 188 10.13 -32.56 -14.99
CA LYS A 188 9.61 -32.79 -16.35
C LYS A 188 8.42 -31.89 -16.72
N ASP A 189 7.74 -31.35 -15.72
CA ASP A 189 6.61 -30.41 -15.87
C ASP A 189 7.03 -28.94 -15.83
N GLY A 190 8.33 -28.67 -15.74
CA GLY A 190 8.86 -27.29 -15.68
C GLY A 190 8.69 -26.60 -14.33
N SER A 191 8.39 -27.34 -13.25
CA SER A 191 8.29 -26.78 -11.90
C SER A 191 9.64 -26.81 -11.16
N ILE A 192 9.79 -25.94 -10.18
CA ILE A 192 10.91 -25.95 -9.22
C ILE A 192 10.54 -26.92 -8.10
N PRO A 193 11.43 -27.88 -7.73
CA PRO A 193 11.13 -28.90 -6.71
C PRO A 193 10.86 -28.32 -5.32
N LEU A 194 11.56 -27.24 -4.96
CA LEU A 194 11.41 -26.54 -3.70
C LEU A 194 10.89 -25.13 -3.96
N SER A 195 9.71 -24.83 -3.47
CA SER A 195 9.17 -23.46 -3.54
C SER A 195 9.96 -22.56 -2.60
N ASN A 196 10.86 -21.71 -3.13
CA ASN A 196 11.53 -20.68 -2.37
C ASN A 196 10.91 -19.31 -2.64
N LEU A 197 10.01 -18.89 -1.76
CA LEU A 197 9.32 -17.61 -1.88
C LEU A 197 10.15 -16.41 -1.39
N ASP A 198 11.30 -16.66 -0.76
CA ASP A 198 12.23 -15.62 -0.31
C ASP A 198 13.32 -15.27 -1.32
N LEU A 199 13.30 -15.90 -2.48
CA LEU A 199 14.26 -15.60 -3.54
C LEU A 199 13.89 -14.28 -4.23
N ILE A 200 13.90 -13.18 -3.48
CA ILE A 200 13.62 -11.81 -3.93
C ILE A 200 14.88 -10.97 -3.89
N PHE A 201 14.92 -9.87 -4.64
CA PHE A 201 16.15 -9.06 -4.80
C PHE A 201 16.73 -8.54 -3.48
N SER A 202 15.87 -8.16 -2.51
CA SER A 202 16.30 -7.70 -1.18
C SER A 202 17.01 -8.77 -0.36
N ASN A 203 16.81 -10.05 -0.67
CA ASN A 203 17.43 -11.18 0.02
C ASN A 203 18.68 -11.73 -0.69
N ILE A 204 19.17 -11.04 -1.71
CA ILE A 204 20.36 -11.44 -2.46
C ILE A 204 21.47 -10.42 -2.24
N VAL A 205 22.67 -10.89 -1.92
CA VAL A 205 23.90 -10.08 -1.82
C VAL A 205 24.92 -10.58 -2.84
N ILE A 206 25.46 -9.64 -3.60
CA ILE A 206 26.53 -9.92 -4.56
C ILE A 206 27.88 -9.66 -3.89
N ARG A 207 28.75 -10.67 -3.92
CA ARG A 207 30.13 -10.62 -3.45
C ARG A 207 31.01 -11.38 -4.45
N ASP A 208 32.00 -10.74 -4.99
CA ASP A 208 32.95 -11.34 -5.94
C ASP A 208 32.27 -12.05 -7.13
N ASP A 209 31.21 -11.43 -7.69
CA ASP A 209 30.34 -11.94 -8.75
C ASP A 209 29.49 -13.17 -8.38
N GLU A 210 29.52 -13.60 -7.13
CA GLU A 210 28.66 -14.66 -6.59
C GLU A 210 27.40 -14.06 -5.92
N TRP A 211 26.25 -14.71 -6.12
CA TRP A 211 24.96 -14.24 -5.62
C TRP A 211 24.51 -15.05 -4.41
N TYR A 212 24.71 -14.50 -3.24
CA TYR A 212 24.35 -15.15 -1.97
C TYR A 212 22.90 -14.87 -1.58
N VAL A 213 22.12 -15.94 -1.37
CA VAL A 213 20.74 -15.87 -0.87
C VAL A 213 20.77 -15.88 0.65
N LEU A 214 20.43 -14.76 1.28
CA LEU A 214 20.60 -14.52 2.71
C LEU A 214 19.48 -15.12 3.56
N ASP A 215 18.25 -15.03 3.08
CA ASP A 215 17.05 -15.47 3.79
C ASP A 215 16.30 -16.51 2.96
N TYR A 216 15.87 -17.57 3.61
CA TYR A 216 15.08 -18.65 2.99
C TYR A 216 14.11 -19.26 4.01
N GLU A 217 13.40 -18.39 4.73
CA GLU A 217 12.37 -18.79 5.70
C GLU A 217 11.18 -19.48 5.03
N TRP A 218 10.81 -18.99 3.84
CA TRP A 218 9.61 -19.44 3.13
C TRP A 218 9.97 -20.42 2.01
N VAL A 219 10.58 -21.53 2.42
CA VAL A 219 10.86 -22.67 1.55
C VAL A 219 9.90 -23.80 1.92
N PHE A 220 9.17 -24.29 0.92
CA PHE A 220 8.16 -25.34 1.08
C PHE A 220 8.47 -26.55 0.23
N ASP A 221 8.02 -27.74 0.70
CA ASP A 221 8.16 -29.03 0.04
C ASP A 221 7.14 -29.22 -1.13
N GLU A 222 6.65 -28.16 -1.70
CA GLU A 222 5.68 -28.16 -2.78
C GLU A 222 6.35 -27.66 -4.06
N PRO A 223 6.12 -28.33 -5.22
CA PRO A 223 6.58 -27.81 -6.49
C PRO A 223 6.04 -26.41 -6.74
N SER A 224 6.90 -25.51 -7.21
CA SER A 224 6.56 -24.12 -7.46
C SER A 224 6.75 -23.79 -8.93
N ASP A 225 5.91 -22.90 -9.41
CA ASP A 225 6.05 -22.23 -10.69
C ASP A 225 7.19 -21.19 -10.60
N PRO A 226 8.25 -21.30 -11.42
CA PRO A 226 9.33 -20.32 -11.43
C PRO A 226 8.84 -18.89 -11.70
N GLU A 227 7.78 -18.75 -12.47
CA GLU A 227 7.20 -17.44 -12.75
C GLU A 227 6.59 -16.78 -11.52
N PHE A 228 6.06 -17.54 -10.56
CA PHE A 228 5.58 -16.97 -9.31
C PHE A 228 6.74 -16.39 -8.46
N THR A 229 7.89 -17.04 -8.44
CA THR A 229 9.10 -16.53 -7.79
C THR A 229 9.57 -15.22 -8.45
N ILE A 230 9.61 -15.19 -9.79
CA ILE A 230 9.96 -13.99 -10.58
C ILE A 230 8.95 -12.86 -10.32
N TYR A 231 7.66 -13.15 -10.38
CA TYR A 231 6.61 -12.18 -10.08
C TYR A 231 6.82 -11.54 -8.71
N ARG A 232 7.08 -12.35 -7.67
CA ARG A 232 7.32 -11.84 -6.32
C ARG A 232 8.52 -10.90 -6.25
N ALA A 233 9.65 -11.26 -6.84
CA ALA A 233 10.83 -10.43 -6.87
C ALA A 233 10.58 -9.07 -7.53
N LEU A 234 9.90 -9.08 -8.69
CA LEU A 234 9.52 -7.85 -9.40
C LEU A 234 8.52 -7.02 -8.60
N ARG A 235 7.49 -7.64 -8.03
CA ARG A 235 6.48 -6.96 -7.23
C ARG A 235 7.12 -6.21 -6.05
N TYR A 236 7.98 -6.88 -5.27
CA TYR A 236 8.62 -6.25 -4.11
C TYR A 236 9.55 -5.13 -4.52
N PHE A 237 10.30 -5.28 -5.61
CA PHE A 237 11.17 -4.23 -6.14
C PHE A 237 10.38 -3.00 -6.62
N MET A 238 9.19 -3.19 -7.19
CA MET A 238 8.34 -2.10 -7.69
C MET A 238 7.55 -1.42 -6.56
N THR A 239 7.31 -2.11 -5.45
CA THR A 239 6.55 -1.55 -4.32
C THR A 239 7.34 -0.42 -3.66
N GLY A 240 6.71 0.75 -3.55
CA GLY A 240 7.33 1.92 -2.93
C GLY A 240 8.30 2.70 -3.82
N ASN A 241 8.42 2.35 -5.11
CA ASN A 241 9.28 3.08 -6.05
C ASN A 241 8.55 3.39 -7.37
N GLU A 242 7.93 4.56 -7.45
CA GLU A 242 7.16 5.00 -8.62
C GLU A 242 7.97 5.00 -9.93
N ARG A 243 9.29 5.26 -9.86
CA ARG A 243 10.14 5.27 -11.06
C ARG A 243 10.21 3.90 -11.74
N THR A 244 10.00 2.81 -11.01
CA THR A 244 9.99 1.45 -11.57
C THR A 244 8.76 1.18 -12.42
N LEU A 245 7.65 1.91 -12.21
CA LEU A 245 6.41 1.76 -12.99
C LEU A 245 6.64 2.01 -14.48
N ASN A 246 7.52 2.96 -14.81
CA ASN A 246 7.85 3.32 -16.19
C ASN A 246 8.66 2.25 -16.93
N LEU A 247 9.26 1.29 -16.21
CA LEU A 247 10.07 0.22 -16.81
C LEU A 247 9.23 -0.89 -17.43
N GLY A 248 7.93 -0.95 -17.17
CA GLY A 248 7.03 -1.96 -17.71
C GLY A 248 7.46 -3.40 -17.39
N LEU A 249 8.09 -3.65 -16.22
CA LEU A 249 8.71 -4.92 -15.88
C LEU A 249 7.74 -6.10 -15.92
N PHE A 250 6.52 -5.94 -15.43
CA PHE A 250 5.54 -7.00 -15.50
C PHE A 250 5.25 -7.42 -16.94
N SER A 251 4.95 -6.47 -17.82
CA SER A 251 4.69 -6.77 -19.23
C SER A 251 5.92 -7.37 -19.95
N ARG A 252 7.13 -6.89 -19.61
CA ARG A 252 8.39 -7.41 -20.15
C ARG A 252 8.56 -8.91 -19.89
N TYR A 253 8.19 -9.36 -18.69
CA TYR A 253 8.32 -10.78 -18.29
C TYR A 253 7.03 -11.57 -18.42
N GLY A 254 6.02 -11.04 -19.11
CA GLY A 254 4.78 -11.73 -19.48
C GLY A 254 3.76 -11.82 -18.35
N PHE A 255 3.78 -10.87 -17.41
CA PHE A 255 2.78 -10.73 -16.35
C PHE A 255 1.78 -9.65 -16.75
N ASP A 256 0.72 -10.02 -17.43
CA ASP A 256 -0.36 -9.14 -17.86
C ASP A 256 -1.73 -9.83 -17.70
N GLY A 257 -2.79 -9.04 -17.75
CA GLY A 257 -4.18 -9.51 -17.75
C GLY A 257 -4.49 -10.53 -16.65
N ASP A 258 -5.08 -11.66 -17.06
CA ASP A 258 -5.52 -12.72 -16.12
C ASP A 258 -4.35 -13.37 -15.37
N LYS A 259 -3.16 -13.42 -15.98
CA LYS A 259 -1.98 -14.01 -15.36
C LYS A 259 -1.49 -13.21 -14.16
N LEU A 260 -1.45 -11.88 -14.30
CA LEU A 260 -1.10 -10.98 -13.20
C LEU A 260 -2.05 -11.19 -12.02
N LYS A 261 -3.35 -11.22 -12.28
CA LYS A 261 -4.38 -11.45 -11.26
C LYS A 261 -4.21 -12.77 -10.52
N VAL A 262 -3.89 -13.85 -11.23
CA VAL A 262 -3.65 -15.17 -10.61
C VAL A 262 -2.48 -15.10 -9.63
N TYR A 263 -1.41 -14.40 -9.98
CA TYR A 263 -0.26 -14.28 -9.07
C TYR A 263 -0.50 -13.31 -7.91
N GLU A 264 -1.30 -12.28 -8.09
CA GLU A 264 -1.78 -11.42 -7.00
C GLU A 264 -2.59 -12.20 -5.98
N GLU A 265 -3.53 -13.03 -6.43
CA GLU A 265 -4.33 -13.91 -5.56
C GLU A 265 -3.45 -14.94 -4.81
N LYS A 266 -2.43 -15.52 -5.47
CA LYS A 266 -1.46 -16.41 -4.81
C LYS A 266 -0.64 -15.69 -3.73
N GLU A 267 -0.18 -14.48 -4.02
CA GLU A 267 0.57 -13.67 -3.06
C GLU A 267 -0.28 -13.29 -1.85
N GLU A 268 -1.51 -12.87 -2.08
CA GLU A 268 -2.45 -12.55 -1.00
C GLU A 268 -2.72 -13.75 -0.10
N ALA A 269 -2.96 -14.92 -0.68
CA ALA A 269 -3.16 -16.16 0.06
C ALA A 269 -1.92 -16.53 0.90
N PHE A 270 -0.71 -16.32 0.36
CA PHE A 270 0.53 -16.53 1.10
C PHE A 270 0.66 -15.53 2.27
N GLN A 271 0.40 -14.24 2.05
CA GLN A 271 0.46 -13.23 3.10
C GLN A 271 -0.56 -13.50 4.21
N GLN A 272 -1.76 -13.94 3.87
CA GLN A 272 -2.77 -14.36 4.85
C GLN A 272 -2.30 -15.58 5.67
N LYS A 273 -1.60 -16.54 5.06
CA LYS A 273 -1.00 -17.68 5.75
C LYS A 273 0.06 -17.23 6.76
N VAL A 274 0.91 -16.27 6.36
CA VAL A 274 2.00 -15.75 7.21
C VAL A 274 1.46 -14.92 8.37
N ALA A 275 0.54 -14.01 8.11
CA ALA A 275 -0.05 -13.13 9.13
C ALA A 275 -1.06 -13.89 10.03
N GLY A 276 -1.70 -14.92 9.52
CA GLY A 276 -2.76 -15.66 10.21
C GLY A 276 -3.96 -14.74 10.50
N LYS A 277 -4.41 -14.72 11.75
CA LYS A 277 -5.54 -13.87 12.21
C LYS A 277 -5.10 -12.50 12.73
N ARG A 278 -3.83 -12.16 12.63
CA ARG A 278 -3.32 -10.87 13.10
C ARG A 278 -3.52 -9.81 12.03
N LEU A 279 -3.94 -8.64 12.46
CA LEU A 279 -3.91 -7.46 11.61
C LEU A 279 -2.46 -6.94 11.57
N SER A 280 -1.91 -6.74 10.38
CA SER A 280 -0.64 -6.04 10.23
C SER A 280 -0.79 -4.56 10.65
N LEU A 281 0.32 -3.92 11.00
CA LEU A 281 0.32 -2.47 11.28
C LEU A 281 -0.17 -1.67 10.06
N THR A 282 0.15 -2.12 8.85
CA THR A 282 -0.32 -1.50 7.61
C THR A 282 -1.85 -1.56 7.48
N VAL A 283 -2.45 -2.74 7.74
CA VAL A 283 -3.92 -2.87 7.73
C VAL A 283 -4.54 -2.06 8.86
N PHE A 284 -3.91 -2.04 10.05
CA PHE A 284 -4.38 -1.23 11.17
C PHE A 284 -4.32 0.26 10.82
N ASP A 285 -3.23 0.72 10.20
CA ASP A 285 -3.07 2.10 9.75
C ASP A 285 -4.11 2.48 8.68
N SER A 286 -4.40 1.58 7.74
CA SER A 286 -5.44 1.83 6.72
C SER A 286 -6.86 1.97 7.28
N ILE A 287 -7.12 1.41 8.48
CA ILE A 287 -8.44 1.48 9.14
C ILE A 287 -8.52 2.65 10.11
N PHE A 288 -7.46 2.90 10.88
CA PHE A 288 -7.44 3.84 12.00
C PHE A 288 -6.44 4.99 11.83
N GLY A 289 -5.55 4.90 10.83
CA GLY A 289 -4.59 5.96 10.54
C GLY A 289 -5.32 7.26 10.17
N GLN A 290 -4.76 8.36 10.61
CA GLN A 290 -5.24 9.68 10.26
C GLN A 290 -4.47 10.19 9.04
N ALA A 291 -5.11 11.03 8.24
CA ALA A 291 -4.52 11.55 7.03
C ALA A 291 -3.24 12.39 7.30
N ALA A 292 -2.27 12.25 6.41
CA ALA A 292 -1.12 13.12 6.34
C ALA A 292 -1.16 13.82 4.98
N TYR A 293 -1.27 15.14 4.99
CA TYR A 293 -1.39 15.95 3.78
C TYR A 293 -0.08 16.66 3.48
N SER A 294 0.43 16.54 2.27
CA SER A 294 1.49 17.42 1.80
C SER A 294 0.99 18.87 1.66
N VAL A 295 1.90 19.82 1.60
CA VAL A 295 1.54 21.22 1.36
C VAL A 295 0.82 21.37 0.01
N ASP A 296 1.28 20.65 -1.00
CA ASP A 296 0.67 20.70 -2.34
C ASP A 296 -0.75 20.16 -2.35
N GLU A 297 -1.00 19.04 -1.64
CA GLU A 297 -2.36 18.50 -1.45
C GLU A 297 -3.25 19.47 -0.70
N LEU A 298 -2.73 20.17 0.32
CA LEU A 298 -3.51 21.17 1.05
C LEU A 298 -3.84 22.38 0.16
N VAL A 299 -2.89 22.86 -0.62
CA VAL A 299 -3.12 23.97 -1.56
C VAL A 299 -4.12 23.56 -2.64
N TYR A 300 -3.98 22.33 -3.15
CA TYR A 300 -4.93 21.76 -4.11
C TYR A 300 -6.34 21.63 -3.51
N ASN A 301 -6.44 21.04 -2.32
CA ASN A 301 -7.71 20.85 -1.61
C ASN A 301 -8.35 22.18 -1.21
N ALA A 302 -7.55 23.18 -0.78
CA ALA A 302 -8.04 24.52 -0.51
C ALA A 302 -8.59 25.18 -1.78
N GLY A 303 -7.96 24.97 -2.93
CA GLY A 303 -8.45 25.42 -4.23
C GLY A 303 -9.77 24.74 -4.61
N LEU A 304 -9.91 23.44 -4.32
CA LEU A 304 -11.16 22.70 -4.52
C LEU A 304 -12.25 23.15 -3.54
N VAL A 305 -11.94 23.32 -2.28
CA VAL A 305 -12.90 23.83 -1.26
C VAL A 305 -13.41 25.22 -1.66
N GLY A 306 -12.54 26.10 -2.18
CA GLY A 306 -12.96 27.39 -2.72
C GLY A 306 -13.92 27.30 -3.90
N ARG A 307 -13.94 26.16 -4.62
CA ARG A 307 -14.91 25.88 -5.70
C ARG A 307 -16.14 25.11 -5.21
N LEU A 308 -16.02 24.39 -4.10
CA LEU A 308 -17.10 23.61 -3.51
C LEU A 308 -18.04 24.45 -2.63
N ASP A 309 -17.71 25.72 -2.36
CA ASP A 309 -18.57 26.67 -1.68
C ASP A 309 -19.72 27.21 -2.53
N ARG A 310 -19.82 26.75 -3.77
CA ARG A 310 -20.87 27.13 -4.73
C ARG A 310 -21.28 25.94 -5.60
N ALA A 311 -22.49 26.00 -6.12
CA ALA A 311 -22.98 25.08 -7.14
C ALA A 311 -23.44 25.85 -8.37
N LYS A 312 -23.35 25.25 -9.55
CA LYS A 312 -23.97 25.77 -10.75
C LYS A 312 -25.40 25.27 -10.80
N VAL A 313 -26.33 26.20 -10.97
CA VAL A 313 -27.76 25.93 -10.91
C VAL A 313 -28.40 26.33 -12.22
N TYR A 314 -29.21 25.43 -12.78
CA TYR A 314 -29.94 25.66 -14.02
C TYR A 314 -31.44 25.60 -13.75
N PHE A 315 -32.19 26.48 -14.41
CA PHE A 315 -33.64 26.59 -14.27
C PHE A 315 -34.33 26.19 -15.57
N ASP A 316 -35.29 25.28 -15.50
CA ASP A 316 -36.12 24.87 -16.62
C ASP A 316 -37.52 25.50 -16.49
N GLN A 317 -37.80 26.46 -17.37
CA GLN A 317 -39.09 27.14 -17.48
C GLN A 317 -39.97 26.58 -18.61
N GLY A 318 -39.65 25.36 -19.09
CA GLY A 318 -40.40 24.66 -20.13
C GLY A 318 -39.61 24.43 -21.43
N GLU A 319 -38.43 25.03 -21.57
CA GLU A 319 -37.56 24.89 -22.75
C GLU A 319 -36.34 23.98 -22.51
N GLY A 320 -36.24 23.37 -21.31
CA GLY A 320 -35.09 22.54 -20.87
C GLY A 320 -33.99 23.38 -20.22
N PHE A 321 -32.92 22.69 -19.84
CA PHE A 321 -31.73 23.33 -19.21
C PHE A 321 -30.80 23.91 -20.27
N SER A 322 -30.37 25.16 -20.08
CA SER A 322 -29.44 25.85 -20.97
C SER A 322 -28.46 26.73 -20.16
N GLU A 323 -27.30 27.05 -20.74
CA GLU A 323 -26.35 27.98 -20.16
C GLU A 323 -26.92 29.40 -19.94
N GLY A 324 -27.87 29.80 -20.79
CA GLY A 324 -28.55 31.10 -20.66
C GLY A 324 -29.44 31.20 -19.43
N ASN A 325 -29.88 30.07 -18.88
CA ASN A 325 -30.72 29.97 -17.67
C ASN A 325 -29.95 29.35 -16.52
N ALA A 326 -28.63 29.57 -16.42
CA ALA A 326 -27.78 29.06 -15.40
C ALA A 326 -27.12 30.18 -14.60
N MET A 327 -26.87 29.91 -13.31
CA MET A 327 -26.11 30.80 -12.45
C MET A 327 -25.34 30.03 -11.40
N TYR A 328 -24.26 30.62 -10.87
CA TYR A 328 -23.60 30.10 -9.70
C TYR A 328 -24.29 30.62 -8.42
N VAL A 329 -24.62 29.71 -7.52
CA VAL A 329 -25.16 30.03 -6.20
C VAL A 329 -24.13 29.64 -5.17
N SER A 330 -23.63 30.61 -4.43
CA SER A 330 -22.71 30.38 -3.31
C SER A 330 -23.47 30.11 -2.02
N GLY A 331 -22.96 29.23 -1.20
CA GLY A 331 -23.53 28.89 0.07
C GLY A 331 -22.54 29.00 1.22
N LYS A 332 -23.03 28.71 2.42
CA LYS A 332 -22.17 28.61 3.60
C LYS A 332 -21.63 27.19 3.72
N MET A 333 -20.31 27.06 3.65
CA MET A 333 -19.62 25.82 3.94
C MET A 333 -19.48 25.66 5.44
N GLU A 334 -19.88 24.50 5.98
CA GLU A 334 -19.73 24.08 7.36
C GLU A 334 -18.71 22.93 7.47
N ASP A 335 -18.41 22.49 8.69
CA ASP A 335 -17.50 21.40 8.96
C ASP A 335 -17.83 20.14 8.12
N HIS A 336 -16.79 19.39 7.76
CA HIS A 336 -16.86 18.19 6.94
C HIS A 336 -17.48 18.42 5.55
N ASN A 337 -17.14 19.55 4.92
CA ASN A 337 -17.56 19.91 3.55
C ASN A 337 -19.09 19.90 3.35
N LYS A 338 -19.82 20.33 4.35
CA LYS A 338 -21.26 20.50 4.25
C LYS A 338 -21.59 21.87 3.66
N LEU A 339 -22.25 21.88 2.52
CA LEU A 339 -22.72 23.09 1.85
C LEU A 339 -24.23 23.28 2.05
N ASN A 340 -24.62 24.46 2.49
CA ASN A 340 -26.01 24.88 2.59
C ASN A 340 -26.29 25.94 1.51
N LEU A 341 -27.20 25.64 0.60
CA LEU A 341 -27.60 26.52 -0.50
C LEU A 341 -29.05 26.99 -0.29
N THR A 342 -29.24 28.25 -0.56
CA THR A 342 -30.57 28.85 -0.74
C THR A 342 -30.66 29.37 -2.16
N ILE A 343 -31.57 28.81 -2.96
CA ILE A 343 -31.69 29.07 -4.38
C ILE A 343 -33.05 29.78 -4.60
N THR A 344 -33.01 30.99 -5.10
CA THR A 344 -34.23 31.70 -5.49
C THR A 344 -34.77 31.13 -6.81
N ILE A 345 -36.00 30.67 -6.81
CA ILE A 345 -36.66 30.04 -7.96
C ILE A 345 -37.35 31.09 -8.84
N PRO A 346 -36.99 31.20 -10.13
CA PRO A 346 -37.66 32.07 -11.06
C PRO A 346 -39.13 31.66 -11.28
N GLU A 347 -39.98 32.63 -11.59
CA GLU A 347 -41.37 32.37 -11.93
C GLU A 347 -41.47 31.43 -13.14
N GLY A 348 -42.39 30.46 -13.08
CA GLY A 348 -42.59 29.49 -14.14
C GLY A 348 -41.56 28.34 -14.20
N CYS A 349 -40.59 28.28 -13.28
CA CYS A 349 -39.65 27.19 -13.21
C CYS A 349 -40.34 25.90 -12.74
N THR A 350 -40.16 24.82 -13.50
CA THR A 350 -40.76 23.50 -13.24
C THR A 350 -39.74 22.45 -12.81
N ARG A 351 -38.47 22.66 -13.18
CA ARG A 351 -37.35 21.77 -12.82
C ARG A 351 -36.10 22.57 -12.48
N LEU A 352 -35.36 22.07 -11.51
CA LEU A 352 -34.11 22.64 -11.03
C LEU A 352 -33.00 21.61 -11.20
N ARG A 353 -31.90 21.95 -11.89
CA ARG A 353 -30.69 21.15 -11.93
C ARG A 353 -29.62 21.84 -11.10
N ILE A 354 -28.96 21.06 -10.25
CA ILE A 354 -27.84 21.49 -9.40
C ILE A 354 -26.63 20.66 -9.78
N ASP A 355 -25.56 21.32 -10.21
CA ASP A 355 -24.26 20.72 -10.47
C ASP A 355 -23.34 21.06 -9.29
N PRO A 356 -23.09 20.11 -8.38
CA PRO A 356 -22.37 20.39 -7.12
C PRO A 356 -20.87 20.60 -7.31
N SER A 357 -20.31 20.22 -8.44
CA SER A 357 -18.88 20.32 -8.77
C SER A 357 -18.69 20.27 -10.29
N ASP A 358 -17.54 20.69 -10.77
CA ASP A 358 -17.09 20.45 -12.16
C ASP A 358 -16.41 19.07 -12.31
N ASN A 359 -16.11 18.38 -11.18
CA ASN A 359 -15.36 17.12 -11.15
C ASN A 359 -16.24 15.98 -10.64
N ALA A 360 -15.78 14.75 -10.89
CA ALA A 360 -16.31 13.56 -10.23
C ALA A 360 -16.31 13.75 -8.71
N CYS A 361 -17.41 13.37 -8.05
CA CYS A 361 -17.55 13.61 -6.61
C CYS A 361 -18.52 12.64 -5.95
N VAL A 362 -18.45 12.60 -4.63
CA VAL A 362 -19.45 11.93 -3.77
C VAL A 362 -20.27 13.00 -3.08
N VAL A 363 -21.58 12.93 -3.23
CA VAL A 363 -22.52 13.85 -2.58
C VAL A 363 -23.41 13.08 -1.62
N LYS A 364 -23.50 13.52 -0.37
CA LYS A 364 -24.49 13.04 0.59
C LYS A 364 -25.52 14.14 0.83
N VAL A 365 -26.72 13.96 0.33
CA VAL A 365 -27.82 14.91 0.58
C VAL A 365 -28.32 14.75 2.01
N GLU A 366 -28.23 15.80 2.81
CA GLU A 366 -28.73 15.82 4.20
C GLU A 366 -30.16 16.34 4.31
N SER A 367 -30.48 17.33 3.48
CA SER A 367 -31.85 17.83 3.40
C SER A 367 -32.13 18.43 2.04
N ALA A 368 -33.32 18.19 1.52
CA ALA A 368 -33.89 18.84 0.36
C ALA A 368 -35.43 18.90 0.50
N PRO A 369 -36.11 19.92 -0.04
CA PRO A 369 -37.57 20.01 0.03
C PRO A 369 -38.26 18.92 -0.81
N GLU A 370 -37.65 18.54 -1.92
CA GLU A 370 -38.13 17.46 -2.78
C GLU A 370 -37.40 16.15 -2.49
N LYS A 371 -38.20 15.07 -2.38
CA LYS A 371 -37.65 13.75 -2.04
C LYS A 371 -37.16 12.94 -3.24
N ASP A 372 -37.70 13.20 -4.40
CA ASP A 372 -37.34 12.54 -5.66
C ASP A 372 -36.32 13.38 -6.42
N VAL A 373 -35.16 12.80 -6.72
CA VAL A 373 -34.10 13.45 -7.50
C VAL A 373 -33.64 12.52 -8.62
N GLU A 374 -33.43 13.06 -9.80
CA GLU A 374 -32.82 12.40 -10.96
C GLU A 374 -31.33 12.77 -11.01
N VAL A 375 -30.45 11.79 -11.11
CA VAL A 375 -28.99 11.99 -11.08
C VAL A 375 -28.31 11.25 -12.22
N ASN A 376 -27.25 11.83 -12.79
CA ASN A 376 -26.40 11.14 -13.77
C ASN A 376 -25.31 10.26 -13.10
N GLY A 377 -25.31 10.19 -11.76
CA GLY A 377 -24.47 9.35 -10.93
C GLY A 377 -25.12 8.03 -10.50
N LEU A 378 -24.54 7.40 -9.51
CA LEU A 378 -25.00 6.15 -8.89
C LEU A 378 -25.56 6.45 -7.48
N GLY A 379 -26.87 6.25 -7.28
CA GLY A 379 -27.47 6.36 -5.95
C GLY A 379 -27.06 5.21 -5.04
N LEU A 380 -26.64 5.52 -3.82
CA LEU A 380 -26.26 4.57 -2.79
C LEU A 380 -27.21 4.69 -1.59
N LYS A 381 -26.99 3.88 -0.54
CA LYS A 381 -27.76 3.99 0.70
C LYS A 381 -27.51 5.33 1.41
N ASN A 382 -28.43 5.73 2.27
CA ASN A 382 -28.32 6.90 3.16
C ASN A 382 -28.15 8.22 2.39
N ASN A 383 -28.84 8.39 1.25
CA ASN A 383 -28.83 9.60 0.42
C ASN A 383 -27.45 9.94 -0.17
N VAL A 384 -26.59 8.96 -0.32
CA VAL A 384 -25.28 9.13 -0.94
C VAL A 384 -25.39 8.90 -2.44
N ILE A 385 -24.78 9.79 -3.22
CA ILE A 385 -24.72 9.74 -4.67
C ILE A 385 -23.24 9.76 -5.08
N PHE A 386 -22.82 8.81 -5.88
CA PHE A 386 -21.49 8.74 -6.45
C PHE A 386 -21.52 9.16 -7.91
N PHE A 387 -20.84 10.23 -8.24
CA PHE A 387 -20.64 10.70 -9.60
C PHE A 387 -19.25 10.31 -10.06
N ASP A 388 -19.16 9.29 -10.91
CA ASP A 388 -17.91 8.72 -11.42
C ASP A 388 -17.33 9.45 -12.63
N LYS A 389 -17.98 10.53 -13.05
CA LYS A 389 -17.57 11.36 -14.19
C LYS A 389 -17.65 12.86 -13.85
N PRO A 390 -16.91 13.71 -14.55
CA PRO A 390 -17.11 15.14 -14.52
C PRO A 390 -18.56 15.52 -14.89
N ASP A 391 -18.97 16.73 -14.53
CA ASP A 391 -20.33 17.25 -14.75
C ASP A 391 -21.43 16.49 -13.97
N PRO A 392 -21.28 16.37 -12.61
CA PRO A 392 -22.29 15.75 -11.75
C PRO A 392 -23.58 16.56 -11.74
N GLN A 393 -24.73 15.89 -11.90
CA GLN A 393 -26.02 16.55 -12.03
C GLN A 393 -27.07 15.95 -11.09
N MET A 394 -27.75 16.81 -10.33
CA MET A 394 -28.91 16.48 -9.50
C MET A 394 -30.13 17.30 -10.03
N ILE A 395 -31.15 16.62 -10.49
CA ILE A 395 -32.33 17.26 -11.08
C ILE A 395 -33.56 17.04 -10.18
N PHE A 396 -34.15 18.11 -9.73
CA PHE A 396 -35.35 18.14 -8.90
C PHE A 396 -36.56 18.63 -9.69
N GLY A 397 -37.67 17.90 -9.64
CA GLY A 397 -38.97 18.40 -10.11
C GLY A 397 -39.56 19.33 -9.07
N LEU A 398 -39.93 20.54 -9.45
CA LEU A 398 -40.51 21.50 -8.53
C LEU A 398 -42.06 21.39 -8.50
N ASN A 399 -42.62 21.23 -7.31
CA ASN A 399 -44.07 21.24 -7.14
C ASN A 399 -44.60 22.67 -7.28
N LYS A 400 -45.76 22.83 -7.90
CA LYS A 400 -46.40 24.13 -8.14
C LYS A 400 -46.85 24.90 -6.90
N ASN A 401 -46.43 24.47 -5.70
CA ASN A 401 -46.77 25.16 -4.46
C ASN A 401 -45.71 26.24 -4.18
N ASN A 402 -45.93 27.40 -4.77
CA ASN A 402 -45.46 28.76 -4.43
C ASN A 402 -44.25 28.97 -3.48
N SER A 403 -43.26 28.09 -3.44
CA SER A 403 -42.00 28.39 -2.77
C SER A 403 -41.14 29.20 -3.75
N THR A 404 -40.79 30.42 -3.42
CA THR A 404 -39.86 31.25 -4.14
C THR A 404 -38.40 30.88 -3.88
N GLU A 405 -38.18 29.94 -2.97
CA GLU A 405 -36.84 29.49 -2.55
C GLU A 405 -36.75 27.96 -2.44
N PHE A 406 -35.60 27.41 -2.83
CA PHE A 406 -35.26 26.01 -2.68
C PHE A 406 -34.03 25.91 -1.77
N HIS A 407 -34.18 25.25 -0.61
CA HIS A 407 -33.14 25.09 0.37
C HIS A 407 -32.59 23.66 0.29
N ILE A 408 -31.30 23.48 0.05
CA ILE A 408 -30.62 22.17 0.04
C ILE A 408 -29.37 22.22 0.88
N ALA A 409 -29.17 21.15 1.66
CA ALA A 409 -27.92 20.90 2.37
C ALA A 409 -27.33 19.55 1.95
N TYR A 410 -26.06 19.53 1.59
CA TYR A 410 -25.35 18.31 1.23
C TYR A 410 -23.88 18.38 1.64
N ARG A 411 -23.28 17.22 1.86
CA ARG A 411 -21.83 17.08 1.98
C ARG A 411 -21.27 16.68 0.63
N ILE A 412 -20.10 17.20 0.30
CA ILE A 412 -19.41 16.90 -0.94
C ILE A 412 -17.97 16.51 -0.68
N THR A 413 -17.51 15.44 -1.33
CA THR A 413 -16.13 14.97 -1.30
C THR A 413 -15.69 14.71 -2.73
N VAL A 414 -14.52 15.23 -3.10
CA VAL A 414 -13.89 14.93 -4.39
C VAL A 414 -12.88 13.81 -4.14
N PRO A 415 -13.11 12.59 -4.64
CA PRO A 415 -12.16 11.49 -4.49
C PRO A 415 -10.92 11.75 -5.32
N ASP A 416 -9.79 11.19 -4.87
CA ASP A 416 -8.56 11.19 -5.66
C ASP A 416 -8.81 10.43 -6.98
N GLY A 417 -8.34 11.02 -8.09
CA GLY A 417 -8.53 10.46 -9.43
C GLY A 417 -7.94 9.07 -9.60
N MET A 418 -6.89 8.74 -8.86
CA MET A 418 -6.24 7.43 -8.88
C MET A 418 -7.15 6.29 -8.40
N TYR A 419 -8.03 6.56 -7.43
CA TYR A 419 -8.95 5.55 -6.88
C TYR A 419 -10.36 5.59 -7.51
N LEU A 420 -10.63 6.55 -8.39
CA LEU A 420 -11.96 6.76 -8.93
C LEU A 420 -12.48 5.56 -9.73
N GLU A 421 -11.61 4.92 -10.53
CA GLU A 421 -11.96 3.74 -11.33
C GLU A 421 -12.23 2.52 -10.43
N GLU A 422 -11.38 2.26 -9.45
CA GLU A 422 -11.56 1.12 -8.52
C GLU A 422 -12.85 1.26 -7.71
N ILE A 423 -13.13 2.46 -7.20
CA ILE A 423 -14.37 2.76 -6.47
C ILE A 423 -15.57 2.56 -7.38
N SER A 424 -15.50 3.07 -8.62
CA SER A 424 -16.56 2.94 -9.63
C SER A 424 -16.84 1.46 -9.95
N GLU A 425 -15.81 0.66 -10.20
CA GLU A 425 -15.96 -0.76 -10.47
C GLU A 425 -16.54 -1.54 -9.29
N SER A 426 -16.07 -1.28 -8.07
CA SER A 426 -16.56 -1.94 -6.85
C SER A 426 -18.03 -1.66 -6.63
N ILE A 427 -18.46 -0.40 -6.78
CA ILE A 427 -19.88 0.00 -6.66
C ILE A 427 -20.73 -0.64 -7.74
N ARG A 428 -20.24 -0.69 -8.99
CA ARG A 428 -20.96 -1.31 -10.12
C ARG A 428 -21.10 -2.83 -9.91
N LYS A 429 -20.06 -3.53 -9.47
CA LYS A 429 -20.10 -4.97 -9.16
C LYS A 429 -21.13 -5.27 -8.07
N GLU A 430 -21.20 -4.46 -7.02
CA GLU A 430 -22.19 -4.61 -5.95
C GLU A 430 -23.63 -4.36 -6.45
N LYS A 431 -23.84 -3.40 -7.35
CA LYS A 431 -25.15 -3.11 -7.95
C LYS A 431 -25.62 -4.17 -8.97
N VAL A 432 -24.73 -4.74 -9.77
CA VAL A 432 -25.06 -5.82 -10.71
C VAL A 432 -25.57 -7.06 -9.98
N ASN A 433 -25.08 -7.33 -8.77
CA ASN A 433 -25.58 -8.41 -7.91
C ASN A 433 -26.95 -8.12 -7.27
N LYS A 434 -27.51 -6.91 -7.39
CA LYS A 434 -28.76 -6.47 -6.74
C LYS A 434 -29.80 -5.87 -7.68
N LEU A 435 -30.01 -6.44 -8.91
CA LEU A 435 -31.15 -6.12 -9.79
C LEU A 435 -31.18 -4.76 -10.53
N LEU A 436 -31.10 -4.83 -11.86
CA LEU A 436 -31.88 -4.13 -12.88
C LEU A 436 -32.60 -2.82 -12.43
N PHE A 437 -31.89 -1.74 -12.29
CA PHE A 437 -32.51 -0.42 -12.39
C PHE A 437 -32.42 0.09 -13.83
N ARG A 438 -33.58 0.34 -14.43
CA ARG A 438 -33.69 0.94 -15.77
C ARG A 438 -33.17 2.39 -15.71
N ARG A 439 -31.99 2.62 -16.28
CA ARG A 439 -31.59 3.97 -16.69
C ARG A 439 -32.46 4.37 -17.89
N ARG A 440 -33.26 5.40 -17.77
CA ARG A 440 -33.79 6.16 -18.90
C ARG A 440 -32.84 7.32 -19.15
N ASP A 441 -32.33 7.44 -20.37
CA ASP A 441 -31.52 8.58 -20.85
C ASP A 441 -30.28 8.95 -20.02
N GLY A 442 -29.64 7.95 -19.35
CA GLY A 442 -28.41 8.16 -18.58
C GLY A 442 -28.62 8.64 -17.13
N TYR A 443 -29.87 8.87 -16.71
CA TYR A 443 -30.17 9.28 -15.32
C TYR A 443 -30.76 8.15 -14.48
N GLU A 444 -30.44 8.14 -13.20
CA GLU A 444 -31.02 7.27 -12.16
C GLU A 444 -32.00 8.09 -11.30
N LYS A 445 -33.21 7.60 -11.09
CA LYS A 445 -34.15 8.22 -10.16
C LYS A 445 -33.97 7.64 -8.77
N ILE A 446 -33.66 8.51 -7.81
CA ILE A 446 -33.42 8.16 -6.41
C ILE A 446 -34.44 8.86 -5.53
N ARG A 447 -34.83 8.17 -4.44
CA ARG A 447 -35.69 8.75 -3.40
C ARG A 447 -34.85 9.03 -2.17
N LEU A 448 -34.77 10.31 -1.77
CA LEU A 448 -34.13 10.75 -0.54
C LEU A 448 -34.99 10.35 0.68
N SER A 449 -34.33 9.84 1.70
CA SER A 449 -34.96 9.36 2.93
C SER A 449 -35.27 10.48 3.92
#